data_4b33af2ecfac28f17ffb6a9e0e297b4f
#
_entry.id   4b33af2ecfac28f17ffb6a9e0e297b4f
#
_cell.length_a   1.000
_cell.length_b   1.000
_cell.length_c   1.000
_cell.angle_alpha   90.00
_cell.angle_beta   90.00
_cell.angle_gamma   90.00
#
_symmetry.space_group_name_H-M   'P 1'
#
loop_
_entity.id
_entity.type
_entity.pdbx_description
1 polymer ?
#
loop_
_entity_poly.entity_id
_entity_poly.type
_entity_poly.pdbx_seq_one_letter_code
_entity_poly.pdbx_strand_id
1 'polypeptide(L)'
;LMSIQQINNMYRFFYQMSGRYKSFYCPTWVNDVEVALPFEATAKAIYTEMPLEQFYKNNTRRKYIVVFTKDWKSFIFRIDDISSEYVVDKLYTKLMVYGDIYEDIPLNNILMVSFFNLVRFNSDDLSLGFESNTVANTTITLQEVDDTE
;
A
#
# COMPACT_ATOMS: atom_id res chain seq x y z
N LEU A 1 8.84 -6.48 16.56
CA LEU A 1 8.52 -7.44 17.64
C LEU A 1 7.06 -7.86 17.53
N MET A 2 6.80 -9.13 17.75
CA MET A 2 5.47 -9.71 17.58
C MET A 2 5.02 -10.42 18.86
N SER A 3 3.75 -10.22 19.21
CA SER A 3 3.10 -10.99 20.28
C SER A 3 2.81 -12.43 19.81
N ILE A 4 2.53 -13.33 20.75
CA ILE A 4 2.17 -14.73 20.44
C ILE A 4 0.91 -14.80 19.57
N GLN A 5 -0.07 -13.93 19.82
CA GLN A 5 -1.28 -13.88 19.00
C GLN A 5 -0.99 -13.47 17.56
N GLN A 6 -0.12 -12.48 17.37
CA GLN A 6 0.29 -12.05 16.03
C GLN A 6 1.07 -13.16 15.31
N ILE A 7 1.91 -13.90 16.02
CA ILE A 7 2.64 -15.04 15.47
C ILE A 7 1.66 -16.12 14.99
N ASN A 8 0.67 -16.47 15.79
CA ASN A 8 -0.33 -17.46 15.42
C ASN A 8 -1.15 -17.04 14.21
N ASN A 9 -1.53 -15.76 14.14
CA ASN A 9 -2.24 -15.21 13.00
C ASN A 9 -1.38 -15.22 11.74
N MET A 10 -0.09 -14.96 11.86
CA MET A 10 0.86 -15.02 10.75
C MET A 10 1.02 -16.44 10.22
N TYR A 11 1.18 -17.43 11.08
CA TYR A 11 1.25 -18.83 10.65
C TYR A 11 -0.03 -19.26 9.95
N ARG A 12 -1.19 -18.90 10.51
CA ARG A 12 -2.47 -19.21 9.89
C ARG A 12 -2.58 -18.61 8.50
N PHE A 13 -2.22 -17.34 8.36
CA PHE A 13 -2.23 -16.64 7.07
C PHE A 13 -1.26 -17.30 6.07
N PHE A 14 -0.04 -17.61 6.51
CA PHE A 14 0.96 -18.25 5.67
C PHE A 14 0.46 -19.57 5.11
N TYR A 15 -0.11 -20.42 5.96
CA TYR A 15 -0.63 -21.73 5.53
C TYR A 15 -1.89 -21.58 4.70
N GLN A 16 -2.74 -20.60 4.96
CA GLN A 16 -3.88 -20.31 4.09
C GLN A 16 -3.43 -19.93 2.67
N MET A 17 -2.34 -19.18 2.55
CA MET A 17 -1.77 -18.81 1.26
C MET A 17 -0.94 -19.93 0.64
N SER A 18 -0.83 -21.09 1.28
CA SER A 18 -0.02 -22.22 0.81
C SER A 18 1.43 -21.84 0.55
N GLY A 19 2.02 -21.03 1.46
CA GLY A 19 3.35 -20.50 1.30
C GLY A 19 3.44 -19.61 0.05
N ARG A 20 4.39 -19.88 -0.84
CA ARG A 20 4.61 -19.07 -2.04
C ARG A 20 3.67 -19.40 -3.22
N TYR A 21 2.76 -20.37 -3.08
CA TYR A 21 1.91 -20.79 -4.19
C TYR A 21 0.71 -19.88 -4.43
N LYS A 22 0.32 -19.09 -3.45
CA LYS A 22 -0.81 -18.16 -3.58
C LYS A 22 -0.36 -16.72 -3.52
N SER A 23 -0.95 -15.90 -4.38
CA SER A 23 -0.74 -14.45 -4.36
C SER A 23 -1.82 -13.76 -3.56
N PHE A 24 -1.47 -12.64 -2.95
CA PHE A 24 -2.39 -11.80 -2.18
C PHE A 24 -1.95 -10.34 -2.28
N TYR A 25 -2.86 -9.42 -1.99
CA TYR A 25 -2.54 -8.01 -1.96
C TYR A 25 -1.98 -7.61 -0.59
N CYS A 26 -0.92 -6.82 -0.61
CA CYS A 26 -0.26 -6.36 0.61
C CYS A 26 0.25 -4.94 0.43
N PRO A 27 0.04 -4.04 1.42
CA PRO A 27 0.67 -2.73 1.40
C PRO A 27 2.19 -2.85 1.57
N THR A 28 2.92 -1.87 1.05
CA THR A 28 4.36 -1.78 1.30
C THR A 28 4.70 -1.33 2.72
N TRP A 29 3.73 -0.74 3.42
CA TRP A 29 3.86 -0.20 4.78
C TRP A 29 4.87 0.95 4.90
N VAL A 30 5.16 1.59 3.79
CA VAL A 30 5.99 2.80 3.75
C VAL A 30 5.23 3.90 3.01
N ASN A 31 5.66 5.13 3.18
CA ASN A 31 5.06 6.25 2.46
C ASN A 31 5.66 6.35 1.06
N ASP A 32 5.08 5.61 0.12
CA ASP A 32 5.55 5.56 -1.26
C ASP A 32 5.19 6.82 -2.05
N VAL A 33 4.06 7.42 -1.70
CA VAL A 33 3.56 8.64 -2.36
C VAL A 33 3.39 9.72 -1.30
N GLU A 34 4.21 10.74 -1.36
CA GLU A 34 4.10 11.89 -0.46
C GLU A 34 3.01 12.82 -0.95
N VAL A 35 1.88 12.83 -0.26
CA VAL A 35 0.72 13.64 -0.63
C VAL A 35 0.98 15.10 -0.32
N ALA A 36 0.77 15.97 -1.31
CA ALA A 36 1.04 17.40 -1.19
C ALA A 36 -0.20 18.23 -0.90
N LEU A 37 -1.39 17.75 -1.27
CA LEU A 37 -2.65 18.46 -1.09
C LEU A 37 -3.67 17.56 -0.40
N PRO A 38 -4.67 18.13 0.32
CA PRO A 38 -5.74 17.34 0.92
C PRO A 38 -6.49 16.55 -0.16
N PHE A 39 -6.95 15.36 0.22
CA PHE A 39 -7.81 14.56 -0.66
C PHE A 39 -9.24 15.05 -0.55
N GLU A 40 -9.82 15.43 -1.69
CA GLU A 40 -11.22 15.85 -1.80
C GLU A 40 -12.02 14.75 -2.50
N ALA A 41 -13.12 14.35 -1.88
CA ALA A 41 -13.98 13.27 -2.39
C ALA A 41 -14.52 13.57 -3.79
N THR A 42 -14.81 14.82 -4.08
CA THR A 42 -15.35 15.23 -5.40
C THR A 42 -14.29 15.25 -6.49
N ALA A 43 -13.03 15.54 -6.14
CA ALA A 43 -11.93 15.59 -7.10
C ALA A 43 -11.43 14.20 -7.50
N LYS A 44 -11.53 13.23 -6.61
CA LYS A 44 -11.07 11.85 -6.82
C LYS A 44 -9.64 11.79 -7.33
N ALA A 45 -8.78 12.60 -6.76
CA ALA A 45 -7.39 12.75 -7.18
C ALA A 45 -6.47 12.91 -5.99
N ILE A 46 -5.27 12.35 -6.10
CA ILE A 46 -4.18 12.53 -5.16
C ILE A 46 -3.07 13.30 -5.86
N TYR A 47 -2.61 14.36 -5.22
CA TYR A 47 -1.56 15.22 -5.75
C TYR A 47 -0.27 15.02 -5.00
N THR A 48 0.82 14.86 -5.73
CA THR A 48 2.16 14.74 -5.19
C THR A 48 3.13 15.61 -5.97
N GLU A 49 4.18 16.08 -5.33
CA GLU A 49 5.27 16.78 -6.02
C GLU A 49 6.28 15.82 -6.66
N MET A 50 6.18 14.54 -6.36
CA MET A 50 7.06 13.52 -6.93
C MET A 50 6.77 13.31 -8.42
N PRO A 51 7.79 13.21 -9.30
CA PRO A 51 7.60 13.02 -10.74
C PRO A 51 7.31 11.55 -11.06
N LEU A 52 6.10 11.09 -10.78
CA LEU A 52 5.73 9.68 -10.89
C LEU A 52 5.15 9.26 -12.24
N GLU A 53 4.88 10.19 -13.15
CA GLU A 53 4.11 9.88 -14.35
C GLU A 53 4.73 8.77 -15.20
N GLN A 54 6.02 8.85 -15.51
CA GLN A 54 6.68 7.82 -16.31
C GLN A 54 6.86 6.52 -15.56
N PHE A 55 7.11 6.60 -14.26
CA PHE A 55 7.26 5.43 -13.42
C PHE A 55 6.00 4.56 -13.44
N TYR A 56 4.83 5.17 -13.35
CA TYR A 56 3.57 4.44 -13.34
C TYR A 56 3.14 3.94 -14.73
N LYS A 57 3.35 4.73 -15.77
CA LYS A 57 2.96 4.32 -17.12
C LYS A 57 3.63 3.02 -17.57
N ASN A 58 4.81 2.74 -17.04
CA ASN A 58 5.60 1.57 -17.41
C ASN A 58 5.56 0.46 -16.36
N ASN A 59 4.75 0.60 -15.30
CA ASN A 59 4.74 -0.36 -14.21
C ASN A 59 3.35 -0.99 -14.01
N THR A 60 3.18 -2.19 -14.55
CA THR A 60 1.92 -2.95 -14.48
C THR A 60 1.64 -3.54 -13.10
N ARG A 61 2.62 -3.53 -12.20
CA ARG A 61 2.49 -4.11 -10.85
C ARG A 61 1.87 -3.16 -9.84
N ARG A 62 1.85 -1.85 -10.13
CA ARG A 62 1.49 -0.81 -9.16
C ARG A 62 0.20 -0.10 -9.57
N LYS A 63 -0.90 -0.87 -9.54
CA LYS A 63 -2.23 -0.42 -9.93
C LYS A 63 -3.04 0.15 -8.78
N TYR A 64 -2.70 -0.22 -7.55
CA TYR A 64 -3.49 0.11 -6.37
C TYR A 64 -2.63 0.82 -5.34
N ILE A 65 -3.27 1.70 -4.59
CA ILE A 65 -2.70 2.36 -3.42
C ILE A 65 -3.64 2.23 -2.25
N VAL A 66 -3.10 2.32 -1.06
CA VAL A 66 -3.87 2.44 0.17
C VAL A 66 -3.47 3.70 0.90
N VAL A 67 -4.47 4.50 1.26
CA VAL A 67 -4.30 5.70 2.08
C VAL A 67 -4.59 5.33 3.52
N PHE A 68 -3.59 5.48 4.38
CA PHE A 68 -3.76 5.30 5.82
C PHE A 68 -3.91 6.66 6.49
N THR A 69 -4.88 6.78 7.37
CA THR A 69 -5.11 8.01 8.12
C THR A 69 -4.63 7.88 9.57
N LYS A 70 -4.40 9.02 10.20
CA LYS A 70 -3.93 9.06 11.60
C LYS A 70 -5.00 8.59 12.59
N ASP A 71 -6.28 8.63 12.20
CA ASP A 71 -7.40 8.10 12.96
C ASP A 71 -7.71 6.63 12.67
N TRP A 72 -6.72 5.91 12.12
CA TRP A 72 -6.76 4.46 11.89
C TRP A 72 -7.78 3.98 10.87
N LYS A 73 -8.08 4.79 9.86
CA LYS A 73 -8.83 4.35 8.69
C LYS A 73 -7.89 4.00 7.55
N SER A 74 -8.35 3.15 6.65
CA SER A 74 -7.63 2.83 5.42
C SER A 74 -8.59 2.86 4.24
N PHE A 75 -8.12 3.41 3.12
CA PHE A 75 -8.90 3.52 1.90
C PHE A 75 -8.08 2.97 0.75
N ILE A 76 -8.63 1.98 0.04
CA ILE A 76 -7.96 1.36 -1.10
C ILE A 76 -8.51 1.99 -2.38
N PHE A 77 -7.60 2.45 -3.22
CA PHE A 77 -7.93 3.06 -4.50
C PHE A 77 -7.16 2.40 -5.63
N ARG A 78 -7.83 2.25 -6.77
CA ARG A 78 -7.16 1.92 -8.01
C ARG A 78 -6.69 3.20 -8.68
N ILE A 79 -5.49 3.20 -9.22
CA ILE A 79 -4.98 4.31 -10.01
C ILE A 79 -5.51 4.17 -11.43
N ASP A 80 -6.35 5.10 -11.86
CA ASP A 80 -6.96 5.07 -13.19
C ASP A 80 -6.13 5.82 -14.21
N ASP A 81 -5.50 6.92 -13.81
CA ASP A 81 -4.68 7.74 -14.69
C ASP A 81 -3.69 8.56 -13.89
N ILE A 82 -2.59 8.92 -14.53
CA ILE A 82 -1.54 9.75 -13.96
C ILE A 82 -1.20 10.83 -14.97
N SER A 83 -1.25 12.07 -14.53
CA SER A 83 -0.96 13.24 -15.37
C SER A 83 -0.27 14.31 -14.55
N SER A 84 0.23 15.33 -15.25
CA SER A 84 0.74 16.53 -14.60
C SER A 84 -0.32 17.62 -14.64
N GLU A 85 -0.46 18.36 -13.54
CA GLU A 85 -1.44 19.44 -13.44
C GLU A 85 -0.87 20.59 -12.63
N TYR A 86 -1.16 21.82 -13.09
CA TYR A 86 -0.85 23.02 -12.33
C TYR A 86 -2.01 23.34 -11.37
N VAL A 87 -1.68 23.53 -10.11
CA VAL A 87 -2.60 24.03 -9.10
C VAL A 87 -1.96 25.26 -8.47
N VAL A 88 -2.59 26.42 -8.64
CA VAL A 88 -2.10 27.72 -8.14
C VAL A 88 -0.61 27.91 -8.46
N ASP A 89 -0.28 27.91 -9.75
CA ASP A 89 1.06 28.15 -10.30
C ASP A 89 2.15 27.12 -9.93
N LYS A 90 1.78 26.00 -9.30
CA LYS A 90 2.70 24.92 -8.98
C LYS A 90 2.32 23.65 -9.73
N LEU A 91 3.32 22.97 -10.27
CA LEU A 91 3.13 21.72 -11.00
C LEU A 91 3.13 20.53 -10.03
N TYR A 92 2.09 19.71 -10.13
CA TYR A 92 1.96 18.46 -9.38
C TYR A 92 1.78 17.29 -10.32
N THR A 93 2.13 16.12 -9.85
CA THR A 93 1.67 14.85 -10.43
C THR A 93 0.30 14.54 -9.86
N LYS A 94 -0.68 14.32 -10.72
CA LYS A 94 -2.06 14.03 -10.35
C LYS A 94 -2.36 12.54 -10.58
N LEU A 95 -2.70 11.85 -9.52
CA LEU A 95 -3.16 10.47 -9.56
C LEU A 95 -4.68 10.47 -9.52
N MET A 96 -5.32 10.15 -10.64
CA MET A 96 -6.76 9.92 -10.67
C MET A 96 -7.05 8.56 -10.06
N VAL A 97 -7.93 8.52 -9.06
CA VAL A 97 -8.19 7.30 -8.30
C VAL A 97 -9.66 6.92 -8.31
N TYR A 98 -9.88 5.62 -8.20
CA TYR A 98 -11.21 5.02 -8.10
C TYR A 98 -11.28 4.12 -6.89
N GLY A 99 -12.36 4.24 -6.12
CA GLY A 99 -12.64 3.40 -4.96
C GLY A 99 -14.13 3.39 -4.64
N ASP A 100 -14.53 2.53 -3.73
CA ASP A 100 -15.95 2.40 -3.35
C ASP A 100 -16.41 3.46 -2.36
N ILE A 101 -15.46 4.03 -1.62
CA ILE A 101 -15.74 5.00 -0.57
C ILE A 101 -14.88 6.23 -0.81
N TYR A 102 -15.54 7.38 -0.85
CA TYR A 102 -14.88 8.67 -0.94
C TYR A 102 -15.31 9.55 0.22
N GLU A 103 -14.36 10.05 0.96
CA GLU A 103 -14.55 11.13 1.93
C GLU A 103 -13.39 12.10 1.84
N ASP A 104 -13.61 13.33 2.29
CA ASP A 104 -12.54 14.31 2.34
C ASP A 104 -11.53 13.92 3.42
N ILE A 105 -10.26 13.93 3.09
CA ILE A 105 -9.18 13.60 4.02
C ILE A 105 -8.26 14.81 4.11
N PRO A 106 -8.26 15.52 5.25
CA PRO A 106 -7.34 16.64 5.46
C PRO A 106 -5.88 16.16 5.39
N LEU A 107 -5.00 17.02 4.89
CA LEU A 107 -3.60 16.66 4.73
C LEU A 107 -2.96 16.25 6.07
N ASN A 108 -3.34 16.90 7.17
CA ASN A 108 -2.81 16.58 8.50
C ASN A 108 -3.34 15.25 9.07
N ASN A 109 -4.34 14.65 8.44
CA ASN A 109 -4.87 13.34 8.84
C ASN A 109 -4.33 12.19 7.98
N ILE A 110 -3.60 12.50 6.92
CA ILE A 110 -2.96 11.47 6.09
C ILE A 110 -1.69 11.01 6.78
N LEU A 111 -1.64 9.74 7.15
CA LEU A 111 -0.45 9.15 7.76
C LEU A 111 0.57 8.75 6.70
N MET A 112 0.12 7.99 5.71
CA MET A 112 0.95 7.57 4.58
C MET A 112 0.08 7.05 3.45
N VAL A 113 0.64 7.05 2.25
CA VAL A 113 0.06 6.43 1.06
C VAL A 113 1.04 5.38 0.56
N SER A 114 0.64 4.13 0.64
CA SER A 114 1.47 2.99 0.27
C SER A 114 0.94 2.33 -0.99
N PHE A 115 1.85 1.75 -1.79
CA PHE A 115 1.40 0.87 -2.87
C PHE A 115 0.75 -0.37 -2.26
N PHE A 116 -0.30 -0.83 -2.93
CA PHE A 116 -1.04 -2.03 -2.56
C PHE A 116 -0.85 -3.04 -3.69
N ASN A 117 0.14 -3.89 -3.53
CA ASN A 117 0.65 -4.72 -4.60
C ASN A 117 0.25 -6.18 -4.44
N LEU A 118 0.11 -6.87 -5.55
CA LEU A 118 -0.03 -8.31 -5.55
C LEU A 118 1.34 -8.93 -5.26
N VAL A 119 1.40 -9.73 -4.22
CA VAL A 119 2.64 -10.35 -3.74
C VAL A 119 2.40 -11.82 -3.42
N ARG A 120 3.47 -12.55 -3.24
CA ARG A 120 3.45 -13.91 -2.69
C ARG A 120 4.62 -14.09 -1.74
N PHE A 121 4.53 -15.07 -0.87
CA PHE A 121 5.68 -15.45 -0.05
C PHE A 121 6.80 -15.97 -0.95
N ASN A 122 8.02 -15.57 -0.64
CA ASN A 122 9.20 -15.97 -1.40
C ASN A 122 9.84 -17.27 -0.89
N SER A 123 9.20 -17.90 0.11
CA SER A 123 9.64 -19.15 0.72
C SER A 123 8.44 -19.99 1.10
N ASP A 124 8.59 -21.32 1.04
CA ASP A 124 7.58 -22.25 1.52
C ASP A 124 7.64 -22.44 3.04
N ASP A 125 8.70 -21.98 3.67
CA ASP A 125 8.93 -22.11 5.10
C ASP A 125 8.82 -20.77 5.81
N LEU A 126 8.28 -20.79 7.02
CA LEU A 126 8.19 -19.64 7.90
C LEU A 126 8.99 -19.93 9.17
N SER A 127 10.03 -19.13 9.40
CA SER A 127 10.89 -19.23 10.58
C SER A 127 10.71 -18.04 11.50
N LEU A 128 10.71 -18.26 12.80
CA LEU A 128 10.58 -17.23 13.81
C LEU A 128 11.75 -17.30 14.79
N GLY A 129 12.29 -16.13 15.13
CA GLY A 129 13.27 -15.99 16.20
C GLY A 129 12.60 -15.43 17.46
N PHE A 130 12.79 -16.07 18.59
CA PHE A 130 12.21 -15.63 19.85
C PHE A 130 13.21 -14.82 20.67
N GLU A 131 12.78 -13.63 21.12
CA GLU A 131 13.57 -12.75 21.99
C GLU A 131 13.15 -12.90 23.45
N SER A 132 11.92 -13.35 23.70
CA SER A 132 11.39 -13.57 25.04
C SER A 132 10.30 -14.64 24.99
N ASN A 133 9.72 -14.98 26.15
CA ASN A 133 8.66 -15.97 26.23
C ASN A 133 7.36 -15.57 25.53
N THR A 134 7.16 -14.27 25.27
CA THR A 134 5.89 -13.74 24.74
C THR A 134 6.06 -12.95 23.46
N VAL A 135 7.29 -12.68 23.03
CA VAL A 135 7.58 -11.84 21.87
C VAL A 135 8.58 -12.53 20.97
N ALA A 136 8.35 -12.45 19.67
CA ALA A 136 9.26 -12.97 18.66
C ALA A 136 9.48 -11.96 17.55
N ASN A 137 10.63 -12.04 16.91
CA ASN A 137 10.91 -11.38 15.66
C ASN A 137 10.75 -12.35 14.50
N THR A 138 10.31 -11.83 13.38
CA THR A 138 10.27 -12.60 12.15
C THR A 138 10.61 -11.70 10.96
N THR A 139 11.22 -12.30 9.96
CA THR A 139 11.44 -11.68 8.66
C THR A 139 10.74 -12.53 7.62
N ILE A 140 9.85 -11.90 6.86
CA ILE A 140 9.15 -12.55 5.77
C ILE A 140 9.55 -11.83 4.49
N THR A 141 10.01 -12.59 3.50
CA THR A 141 10.33 -12.07 2.20
C THR A 141 9.12 -12.24 1.29
N LEU A 142 8.64 -11.14 0.74
CA LEU A 142 7.55 -11.11 -0.21
C LEU A 142 8.09 -10.79 -1.60
N GLN A 143 7.50 -11.39 -2.61
CA GLN A 143 7.84 -11.17 -4.01
C GLN A 143 6.65 -10.53 -4.70
N GLU A 144 6.86 -9.36 -5.34
CA GLU A 144 5.84 -8.74 -6.19
C GLU A 144 5.60 -9.61 -7.42
N VAL A 145 4.35 -9.74 -7.83
CA VAL A 145 3.94 -10.44 -9.04
C VAL A 145 3.13 -9.51 -9.93
N ASP A 146 3.12 -9.79 -11.22
CA ASP A 146 2.36 -8.99 -12.16
C ASP A 146 0.86 -9.20 -11.95
N ASP A 147 0.13 -8.07 -11.88
CA ASP A 147 -1.32 -8.06 -11.86
C ASP A 147 -1.80 -7.77 -13.28
N THR A 148 -2.23 -8.82 -13.97
CA THR A 148 -2.61 -8.77 -15.39
C THR A 148 -4.10 -8.54 -15.62
N GLU A 149 -4.86 -8.39 -14.57
CA GLU A 149 -6.30 -8.11 -14.68
C GLU A 149 -6.63 -6.69 -15.14
#